data_d3174398cd926fbbb508082a239d281b
#
_entry.id   d3174398cd926fbbb508082a239d281b
#
_cell.length_a   1.000
_cell.length_b   1.000
_cell.length_c   1.000
_cell.angle_alpha   90.00
_cell.angle_beta   90.00
_cell.angle_gamma   90.00
#
_symmetry.space_group_name_H-M   'P 1'
#
loop_
_entity.id
_entity.type
_entity.pdbx_description
1 polymer ?
#
loop_
_entity_poly.entity_id
_entity_poly.type
_entity_poly.pdbx_seq_one_letter_code
_entity_poly.pdbx_strand_id
1 'polypeptide(L)'
;MIRLVRGLEGRGHHVRLALVPGDRFEAKAREAGIEPVAGLSLDVKSAPWSWASDLARLRALVRRDAVDVIHTHHSHDHWLGALSRGGAALARTFHNQRAVKRGPLQRALYRHTDAVLAVSRQIEERCRLAGIRPEHIFRVSGVIDLLRFSENTDPAGVRGELDLDGGAPSGPVIGTVARLAHNRGHEQLIRGFRRLLPRYPRARLLLVGKGEARPRLEALVRELALEREILFTGYRDADLPAVLHALDTFVLMGAGSDESCRAALEAMAAGRPVVARRVGALPEVVEHGVTGLLVDDEQPESVEAALAVLADDPERARRMGEAGRRRAVETFSPEHHAEEVEAIYLEILTRRGRPS
;
A
#
# COMPACT_ATOMS: atom_id res chain seq x y z
N MET A 1 0.04 6.04 8.15
CA MET A 1 0.34 6.60 9.47
C MET A 1 -0.47 7.87 9.77
N ILE A 2 -0.39 8.97 9.02
CA ILE A 2 -1.19 10.20 9.25
C ILE A 2 -2.68 9.89 9.45
N ARG A 3 -3.27 9.02 8.60
CA ARG A 3 -4.67 8.60 8.72
C ARG A 3 -4.95 7.81 9.99
N LEU A 4 -4.01 6.95 10.41
CA LEU A 4 -4.14 6.22 11.68
C LEU A 4 -4.11 7.19 12.87
N VAL A 5 -3.22 8.17 12.86
CA VAL A 5 -3.19 9.23 13.91
C VAL A 5 -4.54 9.93 13.98
N ARG A 6 -5.06 10.41 12.84
CA ARG A 6 -6.36 11.10 12.79
C ARG A 6 -7.53 10.19 13.19
N GLY A 7 -7.51 8.93 12.74
CA GLY A 7 -8.53 7.96 13.10
C GLY A 7 -8.57 7.70 14.61
N LEU A 8 -7.42 7.54 15.24
CA LEU A 8 -7.31 7.35 16.69
C LEU A 8 -7.68 8.62 17.47
N GLU A 9 -7.24 9.81 17.03
CA GLU A 9 -7.66 11.10 17.63
C GLU A 9 -9.18 11.29 17.58
N GLY A 10 -9.80 10.96 16.44
CA GLY A 10 -11.26 11.01 16.28
C GLY A 10 -12.02 10.03 17.20
N ARG A 11 -11.33 9.01 17.73
CA ARG A 11 -11.85 8.04 18.69
C ARG A 11 -11.50 8.39 20.16
N GLY A 12 -10.95 9.58 20.39
CA GLY A 12 -10.66 10.11 21.73
C GLY A 12 -9.26 9.81 22.27
N HIS A 13 -8.37 9.23 21.45
CA HIS A 13 -6.99 8.97 21.87
C HIS A 13 -6.10 10.21 21.71
N HIS A 14 -5.16 10.37 22.64
CA HIS A 14 -4.08 11.36 22.52
C HIS A 14 -2.88 10.73 21.80
N VAL A 15 -2.62 11.15 20.57
CA VAL A 15 -1.53 10.59 19.77
C VAL A 15 -0.34 11.53 19.69
N ARG A 16 0.87 11.02 19.93
CA ARG A 16 2.15 11.72 19.74
C ARG A 16 2.88 11.11 18.56
N LEU A 17 3.09 11.87 17.49
CA LEU A 17 3.80 11.41 16.30
C LEU A 17 5.29 11.77 16.43
N ALA A 18 6.15 10.74 16.51
CA ALA A 18 7.59 10.88 16.42
C ALA A 18 8.09 10.43 15.05
N LEU A 19 8.89 11.23 14.38
CA LEU A 19 9.40 10.98 13.03
C LEU A 19 10.80 11.58 12.84
N VAL A 20 11.44 11.22 11.73
CA VAL A 20 12.73 11.83 11.33
C VAL A 20 12.46 13.25 10.85
N PRO A 21 13.09 14.27 11.46
CA PRO A 21 12.87 15.65 11.06
C PRO A 21 13.44 15.94 9.66
N GLY A 22 12.81 16.87 8.95
CA GLY A 22 13.24 17.36 7.64
C GLY A 22 12.89 16.47 6.46
N ASP A 23 12.17 15.36 6.65
CA ASP A 23 11.73 14.53 5.56
C ASP A 23 10.35 14.96 4.99
N ARG A 24 9.98 14.38 3.84
CA ARG A 24 8.68 14.65 3.20
C ARG A 24 7.49 14.25 4.07
N PHE A 25 7.70 13.37 5.01
CA PHE A 25 6.62 12.88 5.87
C PHE A 25 6.30 13.91 6.96
N GLU A 26 7.31 14.63 7.46
CA GLU A 26 7.11 15.75 8.39
C GLU A 26 6.24 16.84 7.75
N ALA A 27 6.56 17.26 6.52
CA ALA A 27 5.76 18.26 5.81
C ALA A 27 4.29 17.82 5.69
N LYS A 28 4.04 16.57 5.27
CA LYS A 28 2.68 16.02 5.17
C LYS A 28 1.97 15.91 6.53
N ALA A 29 2.68 15.64 7.61
CA ALA A 29 2.11 15.61 8.95
C ALA A 29 1.64 17.00 9.38
N ARG A 30 2.49 18.03 9.15
CA ARG A 30 2.16 19.44 9.44
C ARG A 30 1.01 19.95 8.58
N GLU A 31 1.00 19.64 7.27
CA GLU A 31 -0.12 19.94 6.37
C GLU A 31 -1.44 19.31 6.87
N ALA A 32 -1.35 18.13 7.48
CA ALA A 32 -2.50 17.48 8.13
C ALA A 32 -2.79 18.04 9.53
N GLY A 33 -2.12 19.11 10.01
CA GLY A 33 -2.28 19.70 11.33
C GLY A 33 -1.81 18.81 12.49
N ILE A 34 -0.88 17.88 12.22
CA ILE A 34 -0.25 17.03 13.24
C ILE A 34 1.14 17.59 13.52
N GLU A 35 1.36 18.07 14.75
CA GLU A 35 2.68 18.55 15.18
C GLU A 35 3.54 17.38 15.67
N PRO A 36 4.66 17.06 14.99
CA PRO A 36 5.57 16.01 15.43
C PRO A 36 6.26 16.35 16.75
N VAL A 37 6.65 15.33 17.50
CA VAL A 37 7.44 15.48 18.72
C VAL A 37 8.79 16.10 18.37
N ALA A 38 9.03 17.28 18.91
CA ALA A 38 10.27 18.03 18.67
C ALA A 38 11.50 17.41 19.37
N GLY A 39 12.67 17.65 18.81
CA GLY A 39 13.96 17.35 19.43
C GLY A 39 14.41 15.90 19.35
N LEU A 40 13.72 15.04 18.60
CA LEU A 40 14.15 13.69 18.26
C LEU A 40 14.86 13.69 16.89
N SER A 41 15.94 12.92 16.77
CA SER A 41 16.63 12.72 15.50
C SER A 41 16.04 11.54 14.73
N LEU A 42 15.84 10.41 15.42
CA LEU A 42 15.34 9.12 14.89
C LEU A 42 16.02 8.64 13.60
N ASP A 43 17.12 9.25 13.21
CA ASP A 43 17.87 8.89 12.01
C ASP A 43 18.84 7.74 12.31
N VAL A 44 18.68 6.65 11.55
CA VAL A 44 19.54 5.46 11.65
C VAL A 44 21.01 5.76 11.35
N LYS A 45 21.28 6.79 10.55
CA LYS A 45 22.62 7.21 10.14
C LYS A 45 23.26 8.19 11.12
N SER A 46 22.52 8.63 12.12
CA SER A 46 23.02 9.58 13.11
C SER A 46 24.07 8.97 14.03
N ALA A 47 24.87 9.82 14.65
CA ALA A 47 25.92 9.41 15.55
C ALA A 47 25.39 8.69 16.80
N PRO A 48 26.17 7.79 17.46
CA PRO A 48 25.70 7.02 18.63
C PRO A 48 25.17 7.85 19.79
N TRP A 49 25.71 9.07 20.01
CA TRP A 49 25.23 9.98 21.05
C TRP A 49 23.83 10.54 20.78
N SER A 50 23.39 10.65 19.51
CA SER A 50 22.02 11.05 19.21
C SER A 50 21.03 9.96 19.62
N TRP A 51 21.38 8.69 19.50
CA TRP A 51 20.59 7.56 20.01
C TRP A 51 20.38 7.63 21.53
N ALA A 52 21.44 7.95 22.27
CA ALA A 52 21.36 8.12 23.73
C ALA A 52 20.45 9.32 24.09
N SER A 53 20.56 10.42 23.35
CA SER A 53 19.69 11.58 23.50
C SER A 53 18.23 11.25 23.17
N ASP A 54 17.98 10.60 22.05
CA ASP A 54 16.63 10.18 21.65
C ASP A 54 16.01 9.24 22.69
N LEU A 55 16.78 8.27 23.17
CA LEU A 55 16.33 7.35 24.21
C LEU A 55 15.97 8.08 25.52
N ALA A 56 16.78 9.03 25.94
CA ALA A 56 16.52 9.82 27.16
C ALA A 56 15.23 10.66 26.99
N ARG A 57 15.08 11.33 25.84
CA ARG A 57 13.89 12.14 25.52
C ARG A 57 12.63 11.31 25.39
N LEU A 58 12.69 10.16 24.71
CA LEU A 58 11.56 9.25 24.59
C LEU A 58 11.14 8.70 25.96
N ARG A 59 12.09 8.33 26.83
CA ARG A 59 11.77 7.92 28.21
C ARG A 59 11.09 9.01 29.02
N ALA A 60 11.58 10.26 28.88
CA ALA A 60 10.97 11.41 29.55
C ALA A 60 9.54 11.65 29.04
N LEU A 61 9.33 11.60 27.72
CA LEU A 61 8.02 11.75 27.08
C LEU A 61 7.04 10.66 27.54
N VAL A 62 7.45 9.38 27.48
CA VAL A 62 6.62 8.24 27.89
C VAL A 62 6.16 8.37 29.34
N ARG A 63 7.04 8.84 30.23
CA ARG A 63 6.69 9.05 31.64
C ARG A 63 5.79 10.28 31.84
N ARG A 64 6.14 11.42 31.22
CA ARG A 64 5.43 12.69 31.34
C ARG A 64 3.98 12.58 30.86
N ASP A 65 3.79 11.98 29.69
CA ASP A 65 2.50 11.88 29.01
C ASP A 65 1.76 10.57 29.40
N ALA A 66 2.30 9.78 30.35
CA ALA A 66 1.74 8.50 30.80
C ALA A 66 1.33 7.59 29.63
N VAL A 67 2.21 7.44 28.63
CA VAL A 67 1.91 6.73 27.38
C VAL A 67 1.53 5.28 27.65
N ASP A 68 0.38 4.84 27.14
CA ASP A 68 -0.11 3.46 27.27
C ASP A 68 0.48 2.53 26.22
N VAL A 69 0.60 3.00 24.96
CA VAL A 69 1.08 2.20 23.82
C VAL A 69 2.13 2.97 23.03
N ILE A 70 3.26 2.31 22.75
CA ILE A 70 4.24 2.78 21.76
C ILE A 70 4.07 1.93 20.50
N HIS A 71 3.72 2.56 19.38
CA HIS A 71 3.58 1.88 18.09
C HIS A 71 4.70 2.30 17.14
N THR A 72 5.43 1.32 16.62
CA THR A 72 6.63 1.52 15.80
C THR A 72 6.46 0.95 14.38
N HIS A 73 7.13 1.55 13.39
CA HIS A 73 7.00 1.17 11.98
C HIS A 73 8.32 0.78 11.30
N HIS A 74 9.48 1.14 11.88
CA HIS A 74 10.81 0.80 11.37
C HIS A 74 11.63 0.02 12.40
N SER A 75 12.67 -0.68 11.97
CA SER A 75 13.46 -1.55 12.86
C SER A 75 14.23 -0.75 13.93
N HIS A 76 14.65 0.48 13.59
CA HIS A 76 15.33 1.38 14.52
C HIS A 76 14.40 1.84 15.62
N ASP A 77 13.23 2.36 15.25
CA ASP A 77 12.21 2.83 16.19
C ASP A 77 11.77 1.72 17.15
N HIS A 78 11.75 0.47 16.67
CA HIS A 78 11.36 -0.69 17.47
C HIS A 78 12.33 -0.91 18.65
N TRP A 79 13.63 -0.78 18.42
CA TRP A 79 14.64 -0.83 19.49
C TRP A 79 14.50 0.34 20.45
N LEU A 80 14.37 1.58 19.94
CA LEU A 80 14.17 2.76 20.77
C LEU A 80 12.87 2.65 21.57
N GLY A 81 11.78 2.21 20.96
CA GLY A 81 10.51 1.97 21.62
C GLY A 81 10.63 0.94 22.74
N ALA A 82 11.27 -0.22 22.47
CA ALA A 82 11.48 -1.25 23.47
C ALA A 82 12.31 -0.77 24.68
N LEU A 83 13.35 0.03 24.43
CA LEU A 83 14.23 0.55 25.49
C LEU A 83 13.63 1.74 26.24
N SER A 84 12.68 2.48 25.64
CA SER A 84 12.06 3.66 26.27
C SER A 84 10.70 3.38 26.91
N ARG A 85 10.10 2.23 26.67
CA ARG A 85 8.67 1.95 26.95
C ARG A 85 8.26 2.07 28.41
N GLY A 86 9.19 1.86 29.36
CA GLY A 86 8.80 1.80 30.78
C GLY A 86 7.68 0.77 31.00
N GLY A 87 6.50 1.25 31.41
CA GLY A 87 5.29 0.44 31.59
C GLY A 87 4.38 0.35 30.34
N ALA A 88 4.66 1.11 29.26
CA ALA A 88 3.83 1.11 28.06
C ALA A 88 3.85 -0.24 27.33
N ALA A 89 2.76 -0.58 26.63
CA ALA A 89 2.73 -1.67 25.68
C ALA A 89 3.53 -1.31 24.41
N LEU A 90 4.12 -2.30 23.75
CA LEU A 90 4.91 -2.10 22.53
C LEU A 90 4.25 -2.81 21.36
N ALA A 91 3.80 -2.04 20.37
CA ALA A 91 3.27 -2.52 19.11
C ALA A 91 4.24 -2.27 17.95
N ARG A 92 4.21 -3.14 16.95
CA ARG A 92 5.04 -3.03 15.75
C ARG A 92 4.25 -3.41 14.50
N THR A 93 4.14 -2.50 13.49
CA THR A 93 3.64 -2.86 12.16
C THR A 93 4.77 -3.23 11.22
N PHE A 94 4.64 -4.38 10.56
CA PHE A 94 5.49 -4.79 9.45
C PHE A 94 4.79 -4.55 8.12
N HIS A 95 5.37 -3.69 7.29
CA HIS A 95 4.87 -3.33 5.96
C HIS A 95 5.44 -4.19 4.82
N ASN A 96 6.50 -4.96 5.10
CA ASN A 96 7.11 -5.86 4.14
C ASN A 96 7.86 -7.00 4.85
N GLN A 97 8.02 -8.14 4.18
CA GLN A 97 8.68 -9.33 4.72
C GLN A 97 10.15 -9.10 5.07
N ARG A 98 10.86 -8.20 4.35
CA ARG A 98 12.29 -7.92 4.58
C ARG A 98 12.54 -7.24 5.92
N ALA A 99 11.53 -6.56 6.47
CA ALA A 99 11.61 -5.93 7.78
C ALA A 99 11.55 -6.96 8.93
N VAL A 100 11.01 -8.17 8.69
CA VAL A 100 10.95 -9.25 9.66
C VAL A 100 12.29 -9.99 9.67
N LYS A 101 13.18 -9.56 10.54
CA LYS A 101 14.52 -10.13 10.66
C LYS A 101 14.53 -11.34 11.61
N ARG A 102 15.50 -12.24 11.41
CA ARG A 102 15.73 -13.42 12.27
C ARG A 102 17.07 -13.25 12.99
N GLY A 103 17.17 -13.82 14.18
CA GLY A 103 18.40 -13.82 14.96
C GLY A 103 18.13 -13.73 16.48
N PRO A 104 19.11 -13.99 17.32
CA PRO A 104 18.91 -14.01 18.78
C PRO A 104 18.49 -12.65 19.34
N LEU A 105 19.10 -11.56 18.88
CA LEU A 105 18.74 -10.21 19.30
C LEU A 105 17.32 -9.84 18.88
N GLN A 106 16.91 -10.17 17.65
CA GLN A 106 15.56 -9.94 17.19
C GLN A 106 14.54 -10.77 17.97
N ARG A 107 14.86 -12.05 18.26
CA ARG A 107 14.00 -12.88 19.11
C ARG A 107 13.82 -12.28 20.51
N ALA A 108 14.89 -11.74 21.10
CA ALA A 108 14.80 -11.04 22.38
C ALA A 108 13.88 -9.82 22.28
N LEU A 109 14.03 -8.98 21.23
CA LEU A 109 13.16 -7.83 20.99
C LEU A 109 11.69 -8.25 20.83
N TYR A 110 11.43 -9.30 20.02
CA TYR A 110 10.06 -9.78 19.79
C TYR A 110 9.40 -10.35 21.05
N ARG A 111 10.17 -10.95 21.99
CA ARG A 111 9.62 -11.38 23.29
C ARG A 111 9.12 -10.22 24.14
N HIS A 112 9.63 -9.02 23.91
CA HIS A 112 9.22 -7.79 24.59
C HIS A 112 8.22 -6.96 23.78
N THR A 113 7.72 -7.49 22.64
CA THR A 113 6.72 -6.83 21.79
C THR A 113 5.36 -7.43 22.09
N ASP A 114 4.43 -6.61 22.51
CA ASP A 114 3.10 -7.03 22.96
C ASP A 114 2.17 -7.30 21.76
N ALA A 115 2.33 -6.54 20.66
CA ALA A 115 1.62 -6.77 19.40
C ALA A 115 2.52 -6.58 18.17
N VAL A 116 2.39 -7.48 17.23
CA VAL A 116 2.97 -7.38 15.89
C VAL A 116 1.83 -7.35 14.88
N LEU A 117 1.72 -6.24 14.15
CA LEU A 117 0.68 -6.03 13.14
C LEU A 117 1.26 -6.38 11.76
N ALA A 118 0.69 -7.37 11.11
CA ALA A 118 1.09 -7.84 9.79
C ALA A 118 0.06 -7.41 8.74
N VAL A 119 0.51 -6.70 7.69
CA VAL A 119 -0.38 -6.19 6.62
C VAL A 119 -0.69 -7.24 5.53
N SER A 120 -0.16 -8.47 5.67
CA SER A 120 -0.47 -9.59 4.77
C SER A 120 -0.22 -10.94 5.45
N ARG A 121 -0.84 -12.01 4.91
CA ARG A 121 -0.58 -13.39 5.36
C ARG A 121 0.88 -13.79 5.23
N GLN A 122 1.56 -13.34 4.18
CA GLN A 122 2.97 -13.65 3.98
C GLN A 122 3.85 -13.02 5.07
N ILE A 123 3.52 -11.81 5.52
CA ILE A 123 4.21 -11.17 6.66
C ILE A 123 3.88 -11.90 7.96
N GLU A 124 2.62 -12.26 8.18
CA GLU A 124 2.20 -13.05 9.35
C GLU A 124 2.99 -14.36 9.44
N GLU A 125 3.06 -15.12 8.36
CA GLU A 125 3.83 -16.36 8.28
C GLU A 125 5.33 -16.12 8.55
N ARG A 126 5.87 -15.04 7.98
CA ARG A 126 7.26 -14.64 8.22
C ARG A 126 7.52 -14.31 9.69
N CYS A 127 6.55 -13.68 10.38
CA CYS A 127 6.60 -13.40 11.81
C CYS A 127 6.62 -14.69 12.64
N ARG A 128 5.76 -15.66 12.32
CA ARG A 128 5.75 -17.00 12.96
C ARG A 128 7.10 -17.70 12.79
N LEU A 129 7.65 -17.71 11.57
CA LEU A 129 8.95 -18.27 11.27
C LEU A 129 10.13 -17.51 11.93
N ALA A 130 9.94 -16.27 12.33
CA ALA A 130 10.92 -15.50 13.11
C ALA A 130 10.85 -15.79 14.61
N GLY A 131 9.89 -16.61 15.05
CA GLY A 131 9.70 -17.01 16.45
C GLY A 131 8.91 -16.02 17.27
N ILE A 132 8.07 -15.21 16.62
CA ILE A 132 7.06 -14.38 17.32
C ILE A 132 5.91 -15.32 17.70
N ARG A 133 5.41 -15.18 18.94
CA ARG A 133 4.33 -16.01 19.45
C ARG A 133 3.02 -15.70 18.69
N PRO A 134 2.25 -16.72 18.28
CA PRO A 134 1.01 -16.52 17.50
C PRO A 134 0.03 -15.53 18.13
N GLU A 135 -0.11 -15.57 19.44
CA GLU A 135 -1.00 -14.68 20.21
C GLU A 135 -0.59 -13.21 20.22
N HIS A 136 0.63 -12.89 19.76
CA HIS A 136 1.12 -11.53 19.60
C HIS A 136 1.08 -11.05 18.12
N ILE A 137 0.64 -11.90 17.19
CA ILE A 137 0.56 -11.57 15.77
C ILE A 137 -0.88 -11.26 15.41
N PHE A 138 -1.11 -10.05 14.96
CA PHE A 138 -2.41 -9.56 14.50
C PHE A 138 -2.30 -9.22 13.01
N ARG A 139 -3.31 -9.60 12.24
CA ARG A 139 -3.41 -9.16 10.87
C ARG A 139 -4.24 -7.89 10.80
N VAL A 140 -3.76 -6.90 10.04
CA VAL A 140 -4.47 -5.64 9.82
C VAL A 140 -4.60 -5.36 8.34
N SER A 141 -5.70 -4.72 7.97
CA SER A 141 -5.99 -4.34 6.60
C SER A 141 -5.07 -3.22 6.11
N GLY A 142 -4.84 -3.15 4.80
CA GLY A 142 -4.28 -1.97 4.17
C GLY A 142 -5.21 -0.77 4.35
N VAL A 143 -4.72 0.44 4.08
CA VAL A 143 -5.53 1.66 4.20
C VAL A 143 -5.42 2.54 2.97
N ILE A 144 -6.55 3.07 2.50
CA ILE A 144 -6.64 3.93 1.31
C ILE A 144 -7.32 5.27 1.64
N ASP A 145 -6.94 6.31 0.92
CA ASP A 145 -7.59 7.62 0.96
C ASP A 145 -8.81 7.65 0.05
N LEU A 146 -9.95 7.30 0.59
CA LEU A 146 -11.20 7.24 -0.16
C LEU A 146 -11.63 8.61 -0.71
N LEU A 147 -11.37 9.70 0.03
CA LEU A 147 -11.73 11.05 -0.41
C LEU A 147 -10.92 11.48 -1.64
N ARG A 148 -9.65 11.08 -1.70
CA ARG A 148 -8.78 11.38 -2.83
C ARG A 148 -9.21 10.67 -4.11
N PHE A 149 -9.79 9.49 -4.02
CA PHE A 149 -10.22 8.65 -5.15
C PHE A 149 -11.76 8.61 -5.27
N SER A 150 -12.42 9.75 -5.00
CA SER A 150 -13.87 9.88 -5.05
C SER A 150 -14.42 9.68 -6.48
N GLU A 151 -15.70 9.33 -6.57
CA GLU A 151 -16.40 9.12 -7.86
C GLU A 151 -16.48 10.37 -8.74
N ASN A 152 -16.41 11.55 -8.13
CA ASN A 152 -16.59 12.82 -8.82
C ASN A 152 -15.31 13.32 -9.53
N THR A 153 -14.30 12.49 -9.69
CA THR A 153 -13.08 12.89 -10.40
C THR A 153 -13.29 12.76 -11.91
N ASP A 154 -13.25 13.90 -12.61
CA ASP A 154 -13.39 13.92 -14.07
C ASP A 154 -12.09 13.47 -14.75
N PRO A 155 -12.11 12.40 -15.58
CA PRO A 155 -10.96 11.94 -16.34
C PRO A 155 -10.74 12.69 -17.66
N ALA A 156 -11.63 13.58 -18.09
CA ALA A 156 -11.62 14.18 -19.44
C ALA A 156 -10.29 14.86 -19.77
N GLY A 157 -9.71 15.61 -18.81
CA GLY A 157 -8.41 16.26 -19.01
C GLY A 157 -7.28 15.25 -19.29
N VAL A 158 -7.23 14.15 -18.55
CA VAL A 158 -6.23 13.09 -18.76
C VAL A 158 -6.49 12.33 -20.06
N ARG A 159 -7.75 12.05 -20.39
CA ARG A 159 -8.11 11.37 -21.64
C ARG A 159 -7.70 12.20 -22.86
N GLY A 160 -7.91 13.52 -22.82
CA GLY A 160 -7.49 14.45 -23.87
C GLY A 160 -5.95 14.60 -23.96
N GLU A 161 -5.28 14.78 -22.83
CA GLU A 161 -3.80 14.87 -22.77
C GLU A 161 -3.12 13.65 -23.39
N LEU A 162 -3.65 12.44 -23.11
CA LEU A 162 -3.06 11.17 -23.52
C LEU A 162 -3.66 10.62 -24.83
N ASP A 163 -4.52 11.36 -25.51
CA ASP A 163 -5.22 10.96 -26.74
C ASP A 163 -5.84 9.55 -26.66
N LEU A 164 -6.55 9.30 -25.53
CA LEU A 164 -7.12 7.98 -25.29
C LEU A 164 -8.37 7.69 -26.14
N ASP A 165 -9.02 8.72 -26.61
CA ASP A 165 -10.27 8.61 -27.38
C ASP A 165 -10.08 8.56 -28.89
N GLY A 166 -8.93 9.01 -29.42
CA GLY A 166 -8.46 8.86 -30.81
C GLY A 166 -9.48 9.23 -31.91
N GLY A 167 -10.48 10.06 -31.62
CA GLY A 167 -11.49 10.58 -32.55
C GLY A 167 -12.54 9.58 -33.06
N ALA A 168 -12.68 8.38 -32.46
CA ALA A 168 -13.69 7.36 -32.81
C ALA A 168 -14.00 6.50 -31.57
N PRO A 169 -14.99 5.57 -31.58
CA PRO A 169 -15.28 4.75 -30.43
C PRO A 169 -13.99 4.13 -29.86
N SER A 170 -13.63 4.55 -28.64
CA SER A 170 -12.39 4.16 -27.98
C SER A 170 -12.35 2.67 -27.70
N GLY A 171 -11.18 2.03 -27.83
CA GLY A 171 -10.95 0.69 -27.32
C GLY A 171 -10.77 0.72 -25.79
N PRO A 172 -10.65 -0.46 -25.17
CA PRO A 172 -10.44 -0.54 -23.73
C PRO A 172 -9.12 0.13 -23.31
N VAL A 173 -9.18 0.97 -22.27
CA VAL A 173 -8.02 1.62 -21.66
C VAL A 173 -7.58 0.81 -20.46
N ILE A 174 -6.42 0.19 -20.56
CA ILE A 174 -5.84 -0.65 -19.52
C ILE A 174 -4.67 0.11 -18.90
N GLY A 175 -4.47 0.00 -17.59
CA GLY A 175 -3.36 0.71 -16.96
C GLY A 175 -2.79 0.03 -15.75
N THR A 176 -1.55 0.35 -15.45
CA THR A 176 -0.86 -0.04 -14.21
C THR A 176 -0.18 1.15 -13.57
N VAL A 177 -0.23 1.23 -12.25
CA VAL A 177 0.47 2.24 -11.44
C VAL A 177 1.49 1.53 -10.57
N ALA A 178 2.76 1.58 -10.97
CA ALA A 178 3.84 0.91 -10.25
C ALA A 178 5.20 1.53 -10.56
N ARG A 179 6.18 1.31 -9.68
CA ARG A 179 7.58 1.56 -10.03
C ARG A 179 7.96 0.68 -11.22
N LEU A 180 8.58 1.26 -12.24
CA LEU A 180 9.09 0.53 -13.40
C LEU A 180 10.37 -0.21 -13.04
N ALA A 181 10.22 -1.37 -12.38
CA ALA A 181 11.29 -2.24 -11.90
C ALA A 181 11.16 -3.65 -12.48
N HIS A 182 12.26 -4.39 -12.57
CA HIS A 182 12.32 -5.69 -13.25
C HIS A 182 11.37 -6.76 -12.65
N ASN A 183 11.05 -6.65 -11.37
CA ASN A 183 10.22 -7.63 -10.65
C ASN A 183 8.75 -7.22 -10.53
N ARG A 184 8.24 -6.37 -11.42
CA ARG A 184 6.86 -5.84 -11.35
C ARG A 184 5.93 -6.41 -12.41
N GLY A 185 6.41 -7.30 -13.27
CA GLY A 185 5.61 -7.97 -14.29
C GLY A 185 5.15 -7.08 -15.44
N HIS A 186 5.83 -5.94 -15.67
CA HIS A 186 5.51 -5.04 -16.79
C HIS A 186 5.72 -5.70 -18.15
N GLU A 187 6.79 -6.52 -18.31
CA GLU A 187 7.06 -7.23 -19.57
C GLU A 187 5.94 -8.20 -19.90
N GLN A 188 5.44 -8.95 -18.90
CA GLN A 188 4.34 -9.88 -19.06
C GLN A 188 3.04 -9.16 -19.42
N LEU A 189 2.81 -8.02 -18.78
CA LEU A 189 1.66 -7.16 -19.12
C LEU A 189 1.74 -6.64 -20.55
N ILE A 190 2.91 -6.13 -21.00
CA ILE A 190 3.12 -5.66 -22.38
C ILE A 190 2.88 -6.80 -23.38
N ARG A 191 3.43 -7.98 -23.14
CA ARG A 191 3.26 -9.14 -24.02
C ARG A 191 1.81 -9.67 -24.02
N GLY A 192 1.13 -9.70 -22.86
CA GLY A 192 -0.28 -10.04 -22.75
C GLY A 192 -1.17 -9.05 -23.48
N PHE A 193 -0.90 -7.76 -23.31
CA PHE A 193 -1.58 -6.68 -24.04
C PHE A 193 -1.38 -6.78 -25.56
N ARG A 194 -0.17 -7.11 -26.03
CA ARG A 194 0.10 -7.35 -27.46
C ARG A 194 -0.82 -8.42 -28.06
N ARG A 195 -1.11 -9.49 -27.29
CA ARG A 195 -2.00 -10.59 -27.71
C ARG A 195 -3.47 -10.19 -27.78
N LEU A 196 -3.86 -9.16 -27.00
CA LEU A 196 -5.23 -8.63 -26.97
C LEU A 196 -5.54 -7.78 -28.23
N LEU A 197 -4.54 -7.11 -28.81
CA LEU A 197 -4.71 -6.13 -29.89
C LEU A 197 -5.39 -6.66 -31.17
N PRO A 198 -5.19 -7.92 -31.63
CA PRO A 198 -5.92 -8.43 -32.80
C PRO A 198 -7.45 -8.37 -32.64
N ARG A 199 -7.92 -8.51 -31.39
CA ARG A 199 -9.35 -8.42 -31.05
C ARG A 199 -9.79 -6.99 -30.72
N TYR A 200 -8.89 -6.20 -30.13
CA TYR A 200 -9.12 -4.81 -29.70
C TYR A 200 -8.03 -3.87 -30.25
N PRO A 201 -8.03 -3.60 -31.57
CA PRO A 201 -6.94 -2.86 -32.22
C PRO A 201 -6.82 -1.40 -31.76
N ARG A 202 -7.81 -0.87 -31.05
CA ARG A 202 -7.82 0.47 -30.47
C ARG A 202 -7.56 0.49 -28.98
N ALA A 203 -7.23 -0.64 -28.36
CA ALA A 203 -6.89 -0.69 -26.94
C ALA A 203 -5.66 0.20 -26.66
N ARG A 204 -5.61 0.77 -25.47
CA ARG A 204 -4.48 1.56 -24.95
C ARG A 204 -3.96 0.96 -23.65
N LEU A 205 -2.65 0.97 -23.48
CA LEU A 205 -2.00 0.56 -22.24
C LEU A 205 -1.24 1.72 -21.62
N LEU A 206 -1.59 2.11 -20.41
CA LEU A 206 -0.89 3.15 -19.65
C LEU A 206 0.06 2.53 -18.63
N LEU A 207 1.35 2.84 -18.74
CA LEU A 207 2.39 2.49 -17.79
C LEU A 207 2.73 3.72 -16.94
N VAL A 208 2.10 3.81 -15.76
CA VAL A 208 2.20 4.97 -14.86
C VAL A 208 3.27 4.72 -13.81
N GLY A 209 4.32 5.51 -13.84
CA GLY A 209 5.41 5.42 -12.89
C GLY A 209 6.78 5.73 -13.49
N LYS A 210 7.81 5.64 -12.65
CA LYS A 210 9.22 5.75 -13.05
C LYS A 210 10.04 4.66 -12.38
N GLY A 211 11.17 4.35 -12.97
CA GLY A 211 12.08 3.34 -12.45
C GLY A 211 13.14 2.90 -13.44
N GLU A 212 14.06 2.09 -12.96
CA GLU A 212 15.26 1.64 -13.68
C GLU A 212 14.97 0.72 -14.87
N ALA A 213 13.83 0.07 -14.90
CA ALA A 213 13.43 -0.81 -16.00
C ALA A 213 12.85 -0.06 -17.20
N ARG A 214 12.58 1.25 -17.10
CA ARG A 214 11.95 2.03 -18.18
C ARG A 214 12.66 1.88 -19.53
N PRO A 215 14.00 2.03 -19.66
CA PRO A 215 14.67 1.91 -20.97
C PRO A 215 14.48 0.53 -21.61
N ARG A 216 14.50 -0.53 -20.79
CA ARG A 216 14.27 -1.91 -21.26
C ARG A 216 12.83 -2.11 -21.72
N LEU A 217 11.86 -1.57 -21.00
CA LEU A 217 10.44 -1.66 -21.37
C LEU A 217 10.14 -0.87 -22.66
N GLU A 218 10.74 0.32 -22.83
CA GLU A 218 10.65 1.09 -24.08
C GLU A 218 11.29 0.35 -25.26
N ALA A 219 12.41 -0.35 -25.04
CA ALA A 219 13.03 -1.20 -26.06
C ALA A 219 12.09 -2.37 -26.46
N LEU A 220 11.45 -3.02 -25.50
CA LEU A 220 10.46 -4.07 -25.73
C LEU A 220 9.25 -3.54 -26.53
N VAL A 221 8.75 -2.36 -26.19
CA VAL A 221 7.63 -1.73 -26.90
C VAL A 221 8.00 -1.47 -28.36
N ARG A 222 9.21 -0.96 -28.66
CA ARG A 222 9.71 -0.79 -30.04
C ARG A 222 9.88 -2.12 -30.77
N GLU A 223 10.46 -3.14 -30.11
CA GLU A 223 10.62 -4.49 -30.67
C GLU A 223 9.27 -5.07 -31.13
N LEU A 224 8.21 -4.78 -30.36
CA LEU A 224 6.85 -5.28 -30.63
C LEU A 224 6.04 -4.33 -31.52
N ALA A 225 6.58 -3.20 -31.94
CA ALA A 225 5.92 -2.13 -32.73
C ALA A 225 4.61 -1.64 -32.06
N LEU A 226 4.69 -1.29 -30.74
CA LEU A 226 3.54 -0.90 -29.91
C LEU A 226 3.61 0.54 -29.38
N GLU A 227 4.44 1.41 -30.02
CA GLU A 227 4.69 2.78 -29.56
C GLU A 227 3.43 3.67 -29.61
N ARG A 228 2.45 3.29 -30.42
CA ARG A 228 1.16 4.01 -30.51
C ARG A 228 0.16 3.56 -29.47
N GLU A 229 0.21 2.29 -29.06
CA GLU A 229 -0.76 1.66 -28.16
C GLU A 229 -0.35 1.73 -26.70
N ILE A 230 0.96 1.85 -26.41
CA ILE A 230 1.51 1.85 -25.05
C ILE A 230 2.12 3.20 -24.71
N LEU A 231 1.61 3.81 -23.64
CA LEU A 231 2.00 5.14 -23.18
C LEU A 231 2.73 5.07 -21.83
N PHE A 232 3.97 5.60 -21.80
CA PHE A 232 4.73 5.81 -20.56
C PHE A 232 4.43 7.21 -20.02
N THR A 233 3.50 7.34 -19.09
CA THR A 233 3.03 8.64 -18.58
C THR A 233 3.99 9.29 -17.57
N GLY A 234 5.00 8.56 -17.11
CA GLY A 234 5.86 9.01 -16.01
C GLY A 234 5.16 8.89 -14.66
N TYR A 235 5.73 9.56 -13.65
CA TYR A 235 5.15 9.58 -12.31
C TYR A 235 4.02 10.61 -12.25
N ARG A 236 2.85 10.14 -11.82
CA ARG A 236 1.64 10.96 -11.63
C ARG A 236 1.29 10.92 -10.13
N ASP A 237 1.06 12.05 -9.51
CA ASP A 237 0.61 12.13 -8.11
C ASP A 237 -0.64 12.99 -8.00
N ALA A 238 -0.56 14.28 -8.28
CA ALA A 238 -1.69 15.20 -8.11
C ALA A 238 -2.95 14.77 -8.88
N ASP A 239 -2.79 14.28 -10.08
CA ASP A 239 -3.84 13.86 -11.01
C ASP A 239 -4.01 12.32 -11.11
N LEU A 240 -3.35 11.56 -10.25
CA LEU A 240 -3.50 10.10 -10.20
C LEU A 240 -4.96 9.62 -10.10
N PRO A 241 -5.85 10.28 -9.33
CA PRO A 241 -7.26 9.94 -9.35
C PRO A 241 -7.87 10.00 -10.76
N ALA A 242 -7.64 11.08 -11.51
CA ALA A 242 -8.16 11.23 -12.88
C ALA A 242 -7.57 10.17 -13.82
N VAL A 243 -6.28 9.82 -13.66
CA VAL A 243 -5.65 8.72 -14.41
C VAL A 243 -6.36 7.40 -14.13
N LEU A 244 -6.63 7.06 -12.87
CA LEU A 244 -7.35 5.82 -12.54
C LEU A 244 -8.77 5.83 -13.07
N HIS A 245 -9.48 6.96 -13.00
CA HIS A 245 -10.81 7.09 -13.59
C HIS A 245 -10.83 7.02 -15.12
N ALA A 246 -9.72 7.30 -15.79
CA ALA A 246 -9.58 7.15 -17.23
C ALA A 246 -9.43 5.70 -17.70
N LEU A 247 -9.14 4.76 -16.79
CA LEU A 247 -8.97 3.34 -17.09
C LEU A 247 -10.31 2.59 -17.10
N ASP A 248 -10.43 1.58 -17.96
CA ASP A 248 -11.48 0.57 -17.92
C ASP A 248 -11.05 -0.63 -17.05
N THR A 249 -9.75 -0.95 -17.04
CA THR A 249 -9.18 -2.05 -16.25
C THR A 249 -7.84 -1.65 -15.66
N PHE A 250 -7.67 -1.88 -14.38
CA PHE A 250 -6.39 -1.74 -13.69
C PHE A 250 -5.67 -3.07 -13.59
N VAL A 251 -4.34 -3.08 -13.79
CA VAL A 251 -3.53 -4.30 -13.74
C VAL A 251 -2.39 -4.17 -12.75
N LEU A 252 -2.16 -5.17 -11.90
CA LEU A 252 -1.02 -5.22 -11.00
C LEU A 252 -0.40 -6.62 -10.94
N MET A 253 0.73 -6.80 -11.60
CA MET A 253 1.42 -8.09 -11.71
C MET A 253 2.44 -8.35 -10.61
N GLY A 254 2.72 -7.41 -9.73
CA GLY A 254 3.68 -7.53 -8.63
C GLY A 254 3.19 -6.90 -7.34
N ALA A 255 3.48 -7.53 -6.20
CA ALA A 255 3.00 -7.07 -4.87
C ALA A 255 3.53 -5.70 -4.42
N GLY A 256 4.54 -5.17 -5.07
CA GLY A 256 5.11 -3.89 -4.68
C GLY A 256 6.21 -3.99 -3.60
N SER A 257 6.74 -2.83 -3.18
CA SER A 257 7.67 -2.71 -2.06
C SER A 257 6.93 -2.62 -0.72
N ASP A 258 5.73 -2.11 -0.76
CA ASP A 258 4.73 -2.10 0.31
C ASP A 258 3.72 -3.21 -0.02
N GLU A 259 3.72 -4.26 0.79
CA GLU A 259 2.87 -5.43 0.57
C GLU A 259 1.38 -5.16 0.89
N SER A 260 1.01 -3.93 1.26
CA SER A 260 -0.40 -3.50 1.33
C SER A 260 -1.07 -3.36 -0.04
N CYS A 261 -0.31 -3.49 -1.13
CA CYS A 261 -0.81 -3.41 -2.51
C CYS A 261 -1.61 -2.12 -2.79
N ARG A 262 -1.11 -0.99 -2.30
CA ARG A 262 -1.78 0.33 -2.33
C ARG A 262 -2.38 0.67 -3.69
N ALA A 263 -1.64 0.48 -4.79
CA ALA A 263 -2.13 0.83 -6.12
C ALA A 263 -3.39 0.04 -6.53
N ALA A 264 -3.54 -1.21 -6.08
CA ALA A 264 -4.77 -1.97 -6.28
C ALA A 264 -5.92 -1.40 -5.43
N LEU A 265 -5.64 -1.00 -4.19
CA LEU A 265 -6.65 -0.33 -3.34
C LEU A 265 -7.09 1.02 -3.93
N GLU A 266 -6.16 1.80 -4.49
CA GLU A 266 -6.43 3.06 -5.17
C GLU A 266 -7.33 2.85 -6.40
N ALA A 267 -7.05 1.83 -7.21
CA ALA A 267 -7.88 1.46 -8.35
C ALA A 267 -9.28 0.99 -7.93
N MET A 268 -9.37 0.16 -6.89
CA MET A 268 -10.66 -0.26 -6.32
C MET A 268 -11.46 0.93 -5.78
N ALA A 269 -10.83 1.86 -5.07
CA ALA A 269 -11.47 3.08 -4.58
C ALA A 269 -11.99 3.95 -5.74
N ALA A 270 -11.28 3.98 -6.88
CA ALA A 270 -11.72 4.63 -8.12
C ALA A 270 -12.77 3.80 -8.90
N GLY A 271 -13.25 2.68 -8.36
CA GLY A 271 -14.26 1.83 -9.00
C GLY A 271 -13.75 1.07 -10.23
N ARG A 272 -12.44 0.83 -10.34
CA ARG A 272 -11.87 0.08 -11.46
C ARG A 272 -11.75 -1.42 -11.11
N PRO A 273 -12.18 -2.32 -12.02
CA PRO A 273 -11.92 -3.75 -11.85
C PRO A 273 -10.40 -4.00 -11.90
N VAL A 274 -9.93 -4.91 -11.05
CA VAL A 274 -8.50 -5.18 -10.90
C VAL A 274 -8.15 -6.54 -11.47
N VAL A 275 -7.24 -6.59 -12.44
CA VAL A 275 -6.54 -7.83 -12.83
C VAL A 275 -5.22 -7.86 -12.06
N ALA A 276 -5.00 -8.90 -11.25
CA ALA A 276 -3.80 -8.99 -10.43
C ALA A 276 -3.22 -10.41 -10.42
N ARG A 277 -1.89 -10.49 -10.28
CA ARG A 277 -1.25 -11.78 -10.03
C ARG A 277 -1.48 -12.21 -8.59
N ARG A 278 -1.67 -13.53 -8.36
CA ARG A 278 -1.83 -14.12 -7.03
C ARG A 278 -0.50 -14.12 -6.26
N VAL A 279 -0.04 -12.94 -5.83
CA VAL A 279 1.23 -12.72 -5.13
C VAL A 279 1.09 -11.65 -4.05
N GLY A 280 1.84 -11.79 -2.97
CA GLY A 280 1.81 -10.85 -1.84
C GLY A 280 0.42 -10.78 -1.20
N ALA A 281 -0.05 -9.58 -0.89
CA ALA A 281 -1.38 -9.35 -0.36
C ALA A 281 -2.47 -9.23 -1.44
N LEU A 282 -2.14 -9.31 -2.74
CA LEU A 282 -3.13 -9.15 -3.81
C LEU A 282 -4.32 -10.12 -3.69
N PRO A 283 -4.14 -11.43 -3.30
CA PRO A 283 -5.27 -12.32 -3.06
C PRO A 283 -6.14 -11.97 -1.84
N GLU A 284 -5.65 -11.11 -0.96
CA GLU A 284 -6.38 -10.62 0.21
C GLU A 284 -7.15 -9.32 -0.12
N VAL A 285 -6.63 -8.56 -1.08
CA VAL A 285 -7.21 -7.30 -1.58
C VAL A 285 -8.28 -7.59 -2.64
N VAL A 286 -7.94 -8.37 -3.66
CA VAL A 286 -8.81 -8.69 -4.81
C VAL A 286 -9.54 -10.00 -4.59
N GLU A 287 -10.85 -9.96 -4.58
CA GLU A 287 -11.71 -11.15 -4.56
C GLU A 287 -11.99 -11.60 -5.98
N HIS A 288 -11.41 -12.77 -6.33
CA HIS A 288 -11.49 -13.32 -7.69
C HIS A 288 -12.94 -13.55 -8.15
N GLY A 289 -13.27 -13.00 -9.31
CA GLY A 289 -14.61 -13.09 -9.88
C GLY A 289 -15.63 -12.09 -9.32
N VAL A 290 -15.30 -11.37 -8.25
CA VAL A 290 -16.20 -10.41 -7.58
C VAL A 290 -15.69 -8.98 -7.73
N THR A 291 -14.45 -8.68 -7.29
CA THR A 291 -13.88 -7.33 -7.37
C THR A 291 -12.83 -7.20 -8.47
N GLY A 292 -12.51 -8.29 -9.13
CA GLY A 292 -11.50 -8.38 -10.18
C GLY A 292 -11.14 -9.82 -10.50
N LEU A 293 -10.05 -10.00 -11.23
CA LEU A 293 -9.55 -11.32 -11.64
C LEU A 293 -8.13 -11.54 -11.12
N LEU A 294 -7.88 -12.70 -10.54
CA LEU A 294 -6.54 -13.13 -10.13
C LEU A 294 -5.99 -14.11 -11.16
N VAL A 295 -4.76 -13.87 -11.62
CA VAL A 295 -4.00 -14.81 -12.47
C VAL A 295 -2.95 -15.50 -11.61
N ASP A 296 -2.72 -16.79 -11.86
CA ASP A 296 -1.87 -17.62 -11.01
C ASP A 296 -0.40 -17.59 -11.42
N ASP A 297 -0.12 -17.23 -12.67
CA ASP A 297 1.22 -17.22 -13.26
C ASP A 297 1.57 -15.86 -13.90
N GLU A 298 2.76 -15.80 -14.50
CA GLU A 298 3.25 -14.64 -15.23
C GLU A 298 3.17 -14.80 -16.76
N GLN A 299 2.42 -15.81 -17.25
CA GLN A 299 2.37 -16.04 -18.68
C GLN A 299 1.55 -14.93 -19.38
N PRO A 300 2.03 -14.43 -20.53
CA PRO A 300 1.30 -13.42 -21.28
C PRO A 300 -0.12 -13.87 -21.68
N GLU A 301 -0.32 -15.17 -21.88
CA GLU A 301 -1.61 -15.80 -22.20
C GLU A 301 -2.61 -15.66 -21.06
N SER A 302 -2.18 -15.86 -19.84
CA SER A 302 -3.04 -15.71 -18.65
C SER A 302 -3.44 -14.25 -18.43
N VAL A 303 -2.51 -13.31 -18.69
CA VAL A 303 -2.80 -11.88 -18.64
C VAL A 303 -3.79 -11.49 -19.74
N GLU A 304 -3.55 -11.91 -20.98
CA GLU A 304 -4.45 -11.66 -22.11
C GLU A 304 -5.85 -12.19 -21.82
N ALA A 305 -5.98 -13.45 -21.38
CA ALA A 305 -7.27 -14.07 -21.08
C ALA A 305 -8.07 -13.28 -20.01
N ALA A 306 -7.40 -12.83 -18.95
CA ALA A 306 -8.04 -12.00 -17.92
C ALA A 306 -8.49 -10.63 -18.44
N LEU A 307 -7.68 -9.99 -19.28
CA LEU A 307 -8.03 -8.73 -19.92
C LEU A 307 -9.18 -8.87 -20.90
N ALA A 308 -9.19 -9.96 -21.71
CA ALA A 308 -10.25 -10.25 -22.67
C ALA A 308 -11.60 -10.45 -21.97
N VAL A 309 -11.64 -11.17 -20.83
CA VAL A 309 -12.87 -11.36 -20.04
C VAL A 309 -13.54 -10.03 -19.66
N LEU A 310 -12.75 -9.02 -19.30
CA LEU A 310 -13.26 -7.69 -18.90
C LEU A 310 -13.58 -6.82 -20.12
N ALA A 311 -12.81 -6.94 -21.19
CA ALA A 311 -13.05 -6.20 -22.43
C ALA A 311 -14.28 -6.72 -23.20
N ASP A 312 -14.57 -8.03 -23.11
CA ASP A 312 -15.71 -8.67 -23.74
C ASP A 312 -17.05 -8.36 -23.07
N ASP A 313 -17.03 -8.10 -21.76
CA ASP A 313 -18.21 -7.79 -20.96
C ASP A 313 -17.97 -6.51 -20.10
N PRO A 314 -18.13 -5.32 -20.69
CA PRO A 314 -17.97 -4.04 -19.98
C PRO A 314 -18.91 -3.90 -18.76
N GLU A 315 -20.11 -4.49 -18.84
CA GLU A 315 -21.05 -4.47 -17.72
C GLU A 315 -20.55 -5.33 -16.54
N ARG A 316 -19.95 -6.47 -16.82
CA ARG A 316 -19.27 -7.29 -15.81
C ARG A 316 -18.09 -6.53 -15.21
N ALA A 317 -17.26 -5.88 -16.04
CA ALA A 317 -16.14 -5.06 -15.60
C ALA A 317 -16.64 -3.94 -14.66
N ARG A 318 -17.70 -3.23 -15.03
CA ARG A 318 -18.34 -2.19 -14.20
C ARG A 318 -18.82 -2.76 -12.86
N ARG A 319 -19.58 -3.86 -12.86
CA ARG A 319 -20.05 -4.50 -11.61
C ARG A 319 -18.90 -4.92 -10.70
N MET A 320 -17.81 -5.45 -11.27
CA MET A 320 -16.60 -5.78 -10.49
C MET A 320 -15.93 -4.53 -9.90
N GLY A 321 -15.85 -3.44 -10.66
CA GLY A 321 -15.32 -2.17 -10.18
C GLY A 321 -16.15 -1.60 -9.02
N GLU A 322 -17.48 -1.60 -9.13
CA GLU A 322 -18.39 -1.17 -8.07
C GLU A 322 -18.26 -2.05 -6.80
N ALA A 323 -18.15 -3.37 -6.98
CA ALA A 323 -17.91 -4.28 -5.87
C ALA A 323 -16.54 -4.02 -5.21
N GLY A 324 -15.52 -3.73 -6.04
CA GLY A 324 -14.21 -3.34 -5.57
C GLY A 324 -14.25 -2.06 -4.73
N ARG A 325 -14.99 -1.05 -5.19
CA ARG A 325 -15.18 0.20 -4.44
C ARG A 325 -15.91 -0.02 -3.12
N ARG A 326 -17.02 -0.78 -3.09
CA ARG A 326 -17.71 -1.11 -1.84
C ARG A 326 -16.75 -1.77 -0.85
N ARG A 327 -15.99 -2.77 -1.29
CA ARG A 327 -14.97 -3.43 -0.47
C ARG A 327 -13.90 -2.44 0.02
N ALA A 328 -13.45 -1.50 -0.83
CA ALA A 328 -12.48 -0.48 -0.43
C ALA A 328 -13.02 0.40 0.72
N VAL A 329 -14.29 0.78 0.66
CA VAL A 329 -14.95 1.57 1.70
C VAL A 329 -15.12 0.77 3.00
N GLU A 330 -15.60 -0.46 2.90
CA GLU A 330 -15.96 -1.29 4.06
C GLU A 330 -14.74 -1.85 4.80
N THR A 331 -13.67 -2.23 4.06
CA THR A 331 -12.55 -2.99 4.63
C THR A 331 -11.25 -2.18 4.70
N PHE A 332 -11.06 -1.21 3.82
CA PHE A 332 -9.76 -0.52 3.66
C PHE A 332 -9.86 0.98 3.95
N SER A 333 -10.95 1.44 4.55
CA SER A 333 -11.11 2.82 4.99
C SER A 333 -10.17 3.18 6.14
N PRO A 334 -9.80 4.46 6.29
CA PRO A 334 -9.01 4.92 7.43
C PRO A 334 -9.72 4.66 8.77
N GLU A 335 -11.03 4.77 8.79
CA GLU A 335 -11.89 4.55 9.96
C GLU A 335 -11.83 3.10 10.41
N HIS A 336 -12.06 2.15 9.48
CA HIS A 336 -11.97 0.72 9.76
C HIS A 336 -10.57 0.31 10.24
N HIS A 337 -9.51 0.83 9.60
CA HIS A 337 -8.14 0.55 10.03
C HIS A 337 -7.84 1.09 11.43
N ALA A 338 -8.38 2.27 11.79
CA ALA A 338 -8.23 2.80 13.14
C ALA A 338 -8.96 1.95 14.18
N GLU A 339 -10.14 1.43 13.85
CA GLU A 339 -10.91 0.49 14.69
C GLU A 339 -10.16 -0.82 14.91
N GLU A 340 -9.62 -1.43 13.85
CA GLU A 340 -8.80 -2.64 13.96
C GLU A 340 -7.60 -2.42 14.89
N VAL A 341 -6.88 -1.31 14.71
CA VAL A 341 -5.68 -1.01 15.50
C VAL A 341 -6.02 -0.68 16.95
N GLU A 342 -7.09 0.07 17.20
CA GLU A 342 -7.59 0.35 18.56
C GLU A 342 -7.97 -0.95 19.28
N ALA A 343 -8.73 -1.83 18.64
CA ALA A 343 -9.11 -3.12 19.23
C ALA A 343 -7.87 -3.93 19.67
N ILE A 344 -6.80 -3.93 18.85
CA ILE A 344 -5.54 -4.57 19.19
C ILE A 344 -4.89 -3.89 20.40
N TYR A 345 -4.90 -2.55 20.48
CA TYR A 345 -4.35 -1.84 21.63
C TYR A 345 -5.10 -2.17 22.93
N LEU A 346 -6.42 -2.16 22.90
CA LEU A 346 -7.24 -2.51 24.05
C LEU A 346 -6.99 -3.95 24.50
N GLU A 347 -6.86 -4.89 23.56
CA GLU A 347 -6.55 -6.29 23.84
C GLU A 347 -5.19 -6.44 24.55
N ILE A 348 -4.13 -5.82 24.03
CA ILE A 348 -2.80 -5.94 24.66
C ILE A 348 -2.71 -5.22 26.00
N LEU A 349 -3.43 -4.12 26.20
CA LEU A 349 -3.53 -3.43 27.50
C LEU A 349 -4.26 -4.29 28.54
N THR A 350 -5.37 -4.89 28.17
CA THR A 350 -6.12 -5.83 29.02
C THR A 350 -5.25 -7.03 29.44
N ARG A 351 -4.51 -7.63 28.51
CA ARG A 351 -3.57 -8.74 28.80
C ARG A 351 -2.47 -8.33 29.80
N ARG A 352 -2.15 -7.04 29.88
CA ARG A 352 -1.17 -6.47 30.81
C ARG A 352 -1.77 -6.04 32.16
N GLY A 353 -3.07 -6.27 32.38
CA GLY A 353 -3.79 -5.89 33.61
C GLY A 353 -3.99 -4.37 33.74
N ARG A 354 -3.98 -3.61 32.64
CA ARG A 354 -4.37 -2.20 32.61
C ARG A 354 -5.87 -2.12 32.27
N PRO A 355 -6.66 -1.28 32.96
CA PRO A 355 -8.05 -1.05 32.57
C PRO A 355 -8.08 -0.42 31.17
N SER A 356 -9.02 -0.89 30.35
CA SER A 356 -9.35 -0.37 29.01
C SER A 356 -9.98 1.02 29.08
#